data_aa213e0f75061285d626e900d0846297
#
_entry.id   aa213e0f75061285d626e900d0846297
#
_cell.length_a   1.000
_cell.length_b   1.000
_cell.length_c   1.000
_cell.angle_alpha   90.00
_cell.angle_beta   90.00
_cell.angle_gamma   90.00
#
_symmetry.space_group_name_H-M   'P 1'
#
loop_
_entity.id
_entity.type
_entity.pdbx_description
1 polymer ?
#
loop_
_entity_poly.entity_id
_entity_poly.type
_entity_poly.pdbx_seq_one_letter_code
_entity_poly.pdbx_strand_id
1 'polypeptide(L)'
;LRVIASGPTVSPLGTAESALEILSSKSLLNLIPQNIRNYLERGSSKRQSNDAVNYLIGDNRESICASAETLSNDFVTLVEDEPLVGDVNDAANIIYQKLKEVEVIDKPTAIVWGGETTVKIKGTGLGGRNQELALIVAKLAHENPITKSWVFLSAGTDGRDGPTEAAGAIVDQETCTRILKTGCEVTDFLSENNSNAALRISDDLLHIGATGTNVADVQILIIS
;
A
#
# COMPACT_ATOMS: atom_id res chain seq x y z
N LEU A 1 -7.62 13.88 7.63
CA LEU A 1 -9.00 14.38 7.68
C LEU A 1 -9.57 14.75 6.30
N ARG A 2 -8.79 15.34 5.39
CA ARG A 2 -9.28 15.83 4.09
C ARG A 2 -9.78 14.73 3.14
N VAL A 3 -9.27 13.52 3.27
CA VAL A 3 -9.64 12.35 2.42
C VAL A 3 -10.62 11.41 3.12
N ILE A 4 -10.70 11.45 4.45
CA ILE A 4 -11.62 10.60 5.21
C ILE A 4 -13.06 10.96 4.87
N ALA A 5 -13.84 9.98 4.40
CA ALA A 5 -15.24 10.14 3.98
C ALA A 5 -15.46 11.37 3.05
N SER A 6 -14.49 11.71 2.21
CA SER A 6 -14.47 12.91 1.34
C SER A 6 -14.40 14.24 2.11
N GLY A 7 -13.91 14.22 3.35
CA GLY A 7 -13.61 15.43 4.13
C GLY A 7 -14.82 16.33 4.43
N PRO A 8 -15.97 15.82 4.92
CA PRO A 8 -17.19 16.63 5.08
C PRO A 8 -17.06 17.72 6.15
N THR A 9 -16.11 17.58 7.06
CA THR A 9 -15.87 18.48 8.20
C THR A 9 -14.66 19.39 8.03
N VAL A 10 -14.04 19.39 6.87
CA VAL A 10 -12.87 20.23 6.55
C VAL A 10 -13.10 21.02 5.26
N SER A 11 -12.27 22.02 5.02
CA SER A 11 -12.35 22.84 3.79
C SER A 11 -12.19 21.98 2.54
N PRO A 12 -12.97 22.21 1.47
CA PRO A 12 -12.86 21.50 0.20
C PRO A 12 -11.45 21.53 -0.37
N LEU A 13 -11.02 20.43 -1.00
CA LEU A 13 -9.71 20.32 -1.66
C LEU A 13 -9.67 20.98 -3.05
N GLY A 14 -10.83 21.20 -3.67
CA GLY A 14 -10.92 21.74 -5.00
C GLY A 14 -12.22 22.53 -5.23
N THR A 15 -12.29 23.16 -6.38
CA THR A 15 -13.45 23.93 -6.85
C THR A 15 -14.06 23.28 -8.09
N ALA A 16 -15.23 23.76 -8.50
CA ALA A 16 -15.85 23.34 -9.76
C ALA A 16 -14.94 23.69 -10.96
N GLU A 17 -14.26 24.83 -10.90
CA GLU A 17 -13.31 25.28 -11.92
C GLU A 17 -12.12 24.32 -12.02
N SER A 18 -11.50 23.96 -10.89
CA SER A 18 -10.38 23.00 -10.88
C SER A 18 -10.79 21.61 -11.38
N ALA A 19 -12.02 21.19 -11.09
CA ALA A 19 -12.56 19.93 -11.62
C ALA A 19 -12.74 19.98 -13.14
N LEU A 20 -13.24 21.09 -13.68
CA LEU A 20 -13.38 21.31 -15.13
C LEU A 20 -12.01 21.32 -15.83
N GLU A 21 -11.00 21.97 -15.24
CA GLU A 21 -9.63 21.97 -15.76
C GLU A 21 -9.05 20.56 -15.83
N ILE A 22 -9.21 19.76 -14.78
CA ILE A 22 -8.75 18.35 -14.76
C ILE A 22 -9.46 17.53 -15.85
N LEU A 23 -10.79 17.64 -15.94
CA LEU A 23 -11.57 16.93 -16.96
C LEU A 23 -11.18 17.35 -18.39
N SER A 24 -10.90 18.64 -18.59
CA SER A 24 -10.43 19.16 -19.87
C SER A 24 -9.05 18.62 -20.22
N SER A 25 -8.10 18.70 -19.31
CA SER A 25 -6.72 18.24 -19.52
C SER A 25 -6.63 16.74 -19.84
N LYS A 26 -7.60 15.95 -19.33
CA LYS A 26 -7.73 14.52 -19.59
C LYS A 26 -8.65 14.18 -20.77
N SER A 27 -9.17 15.19 -21.49
CA SER A 27 -10.13 15.00 -22.60
C SER A 27 -11.41 14.25 -22.19
N LEU A 28 -11.84 14.38 -20.94
CA LEU A 28 -12.99 13.67 -20.39
C LEU A 28 -14.29 14.49 -20.38
N LEU A 29 -14.25 15.79 -20.69
CA LEU A 29 -15.42 16.68 -20.63
C LEU A 29 -16.62 16.19 -21.45
N ASN A 30 -16.38 15.53 -22.59
CA ASN A 30 -17.43 15.01 -23.46
C ASN A 30 -17.95 13.64 -23.03
N LEU A 31 -17.30 13.00 -22.05
CA LEU A 31 -17.66 11.68 -21.54
C LEU A 31 -18.49 11.74 -20.26
N ILE A 32 -18.54 12.90 -19.59
CA ILE A 32 -19.33 13.07 -18.38
C ILE A 32 -20.80 13.38 -18.73
N PRO A 33 -21.76 12.91 -17.90
CA PRO A 33 -23.17 13.23 -18.06
C PRO A 33 -23.44 14.74 -18.07
N GLN A 34 -24.38 15.19 -18.92
CA GLN A 34 -24.67 16.60 -19.11
C GLN A 34 -25.12 17.32 -17.82
N ASN A 35 -25.83 16.65 -16.93
CA ASN A 35 -26.24 17.21 -15.65
C ASN A 35 -25.05 17.50 -14.72
N ILE A 36 -24.01 16.67 -14.74
CA ILE A 36 -22.76 16.89 -13.99
C ILE A 36 -22.01 18.07 -14.60
N ARG A 37 -21.88 18.11 -15.93
CA ARG A 37 -21.26 19.22 -16.63
C ARG A 37 -21.94 20.54 -16.31
N ASN A 38 -23.26 20.61 -16.43
CA ASN A 38 -24.03 21.82 -16.10
C ASN A 38 -23.86 22.24 -14.63
N TYR A 39 -23.74 21.29 -13.70
CA TYR A 39 -23.48 21.58 -12.29
C TYR A 39 -22.11 22.24 -12.10
N LEU A 40 -21.06 21.69 -12.71
CA LEU A 40 -19.72 22.24 -12.64
C LEU A 40 -19.61 23.62 -13.30
N GLU A 41 -20.24 23.81 -14.47
CA GLU A 41 -20.22 25.08 -15.21
C GLU A 41 -20.97 26.21 -14.47
N ARG A 42 -21.97 25.89 -13.64
CA ARG A 42 -22.67 26.88 -12.80
C ARG A 42 -21.81 27.40 -11.66
N GLY A 43 -20.69 26.76 -11.39
CA GLY A 43 -19.84 27.02 -10.23
C GLY A 43 -20.48 26.57 -8.93
N SER A 44 -19.67 26.28 -7.93
CA SER A 44 -20.15 26.02 -6.57
C SER A 44 -20.47 27.35 -5.90
N SER A 45 -21.70 27.49 -5.38
CA SER A 45 -21.94 28.51 -4.36
C SER A 45 -20.89 28.32 -3.26
N LYS A 46 -20.31 29.40 -2.74
CA LYS A 46 -19.35 29.37 -1.63
C LYS A 46 -19.86 28.41 -0.56
N ARG A 47 -19.24 27.22 -0.44
CA ARG A 47 -19.48 26.38 0.74
C ARG A 47 -19.02 27.18 1.94
N GLN A 48 -19.93 27.39 2.88
CA GLN A 48 -19.57 27.95 4.18
C GLN A 48 -18.50 27.02 4.79
N SER A 49 -17.49 27.62 5.40
CA SER A 49 -16.56 26.87 6.25
C SER A 49 -17.37 26.15 7.31
N ASN A 50 -17.22 24.86 7.43
CA ASN A 50 -17.82 24.13 8.54
C ASN A 50 -17.01 24.48 9.80
N ASP A 51 -17.69 24.99 10.82
CA ASP A 51 -17.10 25.24 12.15
C ASP A 51 -16.99 23.94 12.97
N ALA A 52 -16.81 22.82 12.30
CA ALA A 52 -16.70 21.52 12.94
C ALA A 52 -15.36 21.37 13.67
N VAL A 53 -15.42 20.98 14.94
CA VAL A 53 -14.24 20.56 15.69
C VAL A 53 -13.95 19.09 15.36
N ASN A 54 -12.75 18.81 14.85
CA ASN A 54 -12.34 17.46 14.49
C ASN A 54 -11.39 16.92 15.57
N TYR A 55 -11.69 15.71 16.06
CA TYR A 55 -10.81 14.97 16.94
C TYR A 55 -10.28 13.76 16.19
N LEU A 56 -8.96 13.69 16.01
CA LEU A 56 -8.29 12.49 15.46
C LEU A 56 -8.14 11.48 16.60
N ILE A 57 -8.78 10.33 16.46
CA ILE A 57 -8.80 9.26 17.49
C ILE A 57 -7.96 8.06 17.10
N GLY A 58 -7.34 8.08 15.94
CA GLY A 58 -6.45 7.05 15.42
C GLY A 58 -5.98 7.42 14.02
N ASP A 59 -4.76 7.09 13.70
CA ASP A 59 -4.18 7.26 12.37
C ASP A 59 -3.15 6.16 12.06
N ASN A 60 -2.60 6.22 10.85
CA ASN A 60 -1.58 5.26 10.41
C ASN A 60 -0.31 5.34 11.28
N ARG A 61 0.07 6.55 11.70
CA ARG A 61 1.28 6.77 12.51
C ARG A 61 1.20 6.07 13.87
N GLU A 62 0.03 6.06 14.51
CA GLU A 62 -0.18 5.32 15.77
C GLU A 62 0.02 3.82 15.57
N SER A 63 -0.51 3.25 14.49
CA SER A 63 -0.31 1.83 14.15
C SER A 63 1.16 1.49 13.91
N ILE A 64 1.89 2.35 13.20
CA ILE A 64 3.33 2.20 12.95
C ILE A 64 4.11 2.27 14.27
N CYS A 65 3.82 3.25 15.13
CA CYS A 65 4.51 3.40 16.40
C CYS A 65 4.26 2.21 17.33
N ALA A 66 3.02 1.70 17.41
CA ALA A 66 2.69 0.53 18.21
C ALA A 66 3.40 -0.74 17.69
N SER A 67 3.49 -0.90 16.36
CA SER A 67 4.25 -1.99 15.74
C SER A 67 5.72 -1.89 16.07
N ALA A 68 6.30 -0.71 15.98
CA ALA A 68 7.71 -0.47 16.29
C ALA A 68 8.03 -0.69 17.77
N GLU A 69 7.15 -0.27 18.68
CA GLU A 69 7.28 -0.51 20.11
C GLU A 69 7.32 -2.02 20.41
N THR A 70 6.42 -2.79 19.79
CA THR A 70 6.39 -4.25 19.95
C THR A 70 7.68 -4.89 19.45
N LEU A 71 8.17 -4.49 18.27
CA LEU A 71 9.39 -5.03 17.66
C LEU A 71 10.66 -4.64 18.40
N SER A 72 10.68 -3.51 19.11
CA SER A 72 11.85 -3.00 19.82
C SER A 72 12.30 -3.90 20.99
N ASN A 73 11.48 -4.86 21.40
CA ASN A 73 11.87 -5.85 22.41
C ASN A 73 12.94 -6.83 21.91
N ASP A 74 12.93 -7.14 20.60
CA ASP A 74 13.75 -8.18 20.00
C ASP A 74 14.70 -7.66 18.90
N PHE A 75 14.41 -6.48 18.34
CA PHE A 75 15.11 -5.91 17.18
C PHE A 75 15.59 -4.48 17.43
N VAL A 76 16.65 -4.09 16.75
CA VAL A 76 16.93 -2.66 16.51
C VAL A 76 15.86 -2.16 15.57
N THR A 77 14.96 -1.31 16.05
CA THR A 77 13.78 -0.91 15.29
C THR A 77 13.91 0.50 14.76
N LEU A 78 13.70 0.65 13.46
CA LEU A 78 13.69 1.92 12.73
C LEU A 78 12.27 2.20 12.23
N VAL A 79 11.81 3.42 12.39
CA VAL A 79 10.53 3.89 11.85
C VAL A 79 10.83 4.90 10.76
N GLU A 80 10.36 4.66 9.56
CA GLU A 80 10.52 5.58 8.46
C GLU A 80 9.47 6.70 8.54
N ASP A 81 9.93 7.94 8.36
CA ASP A 81 9.06 9.12 8.46
C ASP A 81 8.26 9.35 7.18
N GLU A 82 8.83 9.02 6.03
CA GLU A 82 8.17 9.16 4.74
C GLU A 82 7.26 7.96 4.46
N PRO A 83 5.96 8.17 4.25
CA PRO A 83 5.04 7.07 3.96
C PRO A 83 5.29 6.49 2.56
N LEU A 84 5.09 5.19 2.40
CA LEU A 84 5.09 4.54 1.10
C LEU A 84 3.80 4.88 0.35
N VAL A 85 3.90 5.72 -0.66
CA VAL A 85 2.76 6.15 -1.50
C VAL A 85 3.12 6.05 -2.97
N GLY A 86 2.12 6.13 -3.85
CA GLY A 86 2.32 6.04 -5.29
C GLY A 86 2.40 4.59 -5.79
N ASP A 87 3.12 4.36 -6.88
CA ASP A 87 3.14 3.05 -7.54
C ASP A 87 3.85 1.98 -6.70
N VAL A 88 3.30 0.77 -6.62
CA VAL A 88 3.87 -0.36 -5.86
C VAL A 88 5.29 -0.72 -6.31
N ASN A 89 5.64 -0.50 -7.59
CA ASN A 89 6.99 -0.78 -8.09
C ASN A 89 8.01 0.20 -7.50
N ASP A 90 7.66 1.48 -7.38
CA ASP A 90 8.52 2.48 -6.77
C ASP A 90 8.71 2.18 -5.27
N ALA A 91 7.62 1.87 -4.57
CA ALA A 91 7.66 1.46 -3.16
C ALA A 91 8.51 0.19 -2.95
N ALA A 92 8.36 -0.82 -3.79
CA ALA A 92 9.16 -2.04 -3.71
C ALA A 92 10.65 -1.78 -3.89
N ASN A 93 11.03 -0.87 -4.80
CA ASN A 93 12.42 -0.45 -4.97
C ASN A 93 12.97 0.25 -3.73
N ILE A 94 12.19 1.14 -3.09
CA ILE A 94 12.57 1.80 -1.82
C ILE A 94 12.85 0.75 -0.74
N ILE A 95 11.93 -0.21 -0.55
CA ILE A 95 12.06 -1.28 0.44
C ILE A 95 13.29 -2.15 0.14
N TYR A 96 13.49 -2.54 -1.12
CA TYR A 96 14.62 -3.35 -1.52
C TYR A 96 15.97 -2.63 -1.32
N GLN A 97 16.06 -1.33 -1.62
CA GLN A 97 17.26 -0.54 -1.33
C GLN A 97 17.52 -0.46 0.17
N LYS A 98 16.48 -0.28 0.97
CA LYS A 98 16.59 -0.28 2.43
C LYS A 98 17.07 -1.65 2.94
N LEU A 99 16.57 -2.74 2.40
CA LEU A 99 17.02 -4.10 2.72
C LEU A 99 18.54 -4.26 2.48
N LYS A 100 19.05 -3.74 1.37
CA LYS A 100 20.49 -3.72 1.07
C LYS A 100 21.28 -2.83 2.03
N GLU A 101 20.73 -1.67 2.39
CA GLU A 101 21.41 -0.76 3.33
C GLU A 101 21.59 -1.38 4.72
N VAL A 102 20.60 -2.11 5.19
CA VAL A 102 20.64 -2.72 6.54
C VAL A 102 21.28 -4.10 6.57
N GLU A 103 21.55 -4.71 5.42
CA GLU A 103 22.24 -6.01 5.34
C GLU A 103 23.61 -5.99 6.04
N VAL A 104 24.29 -4.84 6.09
CA VAL A 104 25.59 -4.70 6.73
C VAL A 104 25.55 -4.50 8.25
N ILE A 105 24.36 -4.32 8.83
CA ILE A 105 24.17 -4.15 10.27
C ILE A 105 24.24 -5.50 10.96
N ASP A 106 25.17 -5.69 11.90
CA ASP A 106 25.39 -6.97 12.59
C ASP A 106 24.29 -7.39 13.58
N LYS A 107 23.33 -6.53 13.81
CA LYS A 107 22.22 -6.79 14.76
C LYS A 107 20.93 -7.06 14.01
N PRO A 108 20.08 -7.99 14.53
CA PRO A 108 18.73 -8.14 14.01
C PRO A 108 18.00 -6.81 14.00
N THR A 109 17.53 -6.41 12.82
CA THR A 109 16.95 -5.07 12.59
C THR A 109 15.54 -5.19 12.02
N ALA A 110 14.63 -4.39 12.53
CA ALA A 110 13.27 -4.22 12.01
C ALA A 110 13.09 -2.80 11.49
N ILE A 111 12.41 -2.66 10.37
CA ILE A 111 12.05 -1.36 9.78
C ILE A 111 10.57 -1.34 9.54
N VAL A 112 9.92 -0.25 9.94
CA VAL A 112 8.46 -0.10 9.86
C VAL A 112 8.12 1.13 9.02
N TRP A 113 7.25 0.94 8.05
CA TRP A 113 6.63 2.00 7.25
C TRP A 113 5.12 1.97 7.40
N GLY A 114 4.51 3.07 7.06
CA GLY A 114 3.10 3.15 6.73
C GLY A 114 2.90 3.76 5.37
N GLY A 115 1.67 3.85 4.94
CA GLY A 115 1.33 4.49 3.68
C GLY A 115 0.15 3.83 3.00
N GLU A 116 -0.03 4.17 1.75
CA GLU A 116 -1.04 3.57 0.88
C GLU A 116 -0.54 3.65 -0.56
N THR A 117 -0.03 2.53 -1.06
CA THR A 117 0.44 2.42 -2.44
C THR A 117 -0.71 2.20 -3.42
N THR A 118 -0.43 2.31 -4.70
CA THR A 118 -1.39 2.09 -5.79
C THR A 118 -0.87 1.07 -6.79
N VAL A 119 -1.78 0.28 -7.34
CA VAL A 119 -1.49 -0.70 -8.40
C VAL A 119 -2.07 -0.21 -9.71
N LYS A 120 -1.26 -0.26 -10.77
CA LYS A 120 -1.76 -0.06 -12.14
C LYS A 120 -2.30 -1.38 -12.67
N ILE A 121 -3.64 -1.47 -12.78
CA ILE A 121 -4.31 -2.66 -13.32
C ILE A 121 -3.96 -2.82 -14.80
N LYS A 122 -3.44 -4.00 -15.17
CA LYS A 122 -3.07 -4.38 -16.56
C LYS A 122 -3.77 -5.65 -16.99
N GLY A 123 -3.95 -6.59 -16.07
CA GLY A 123 -4.56 -7.89 -16.30
C GLY A 123 -5.91 -8.05 -15.61
N THR A 124 -6.38 -9.30 -15.54
CA THR A 124 -7.67 -9.68 -14.95
C THR A 124 -7.50 -10.53 -13.69
N GLY A 125 -6.28 -10.65 -13.19
CA GLY A 125 -5.96 -11.46 -12.02
C GLY A 125 -6.55 -10.92 -10.73
N LEU A 126 -6.36 -11.66 -9.65
CA LEU A 126 -6.81 -11.33 -8.31
C LEU A 126 -5.62 -10.96 -7.42
N GLY A 127 -5.75 -9.87 -6.68
CA GLY A 127 -4.73 -9.39 -5.76
C GLY A 127 -5.13 -8.05 -5.13
N GLY A 128 -4.17 -7.43 -4.48
CA GLY A 128 -4.28 -6.09 -3.93
C GLY A 128 -2.91 -5.44 -3.85
N ARG A 129 -2.85 -4.19 -3.46
CA ARG A 129 -1.60 -3.41 -3.40
C ARG A 129 -0.57 -4.00 -2.45
N ASN A 130 -1.00 -4.53 -1.32
CA ASN A 130 -0.10 -5.13 -0.33
C ASN A 130 0.46 -6.47 -0.81
N GLN A 131 -0.37 -7.31 -1.38
CA GLN A 131 0.04 -8.58 -1.98
C GLN A 131 1.00 -8.35 -3.15
N GLU A 132 0.70 -7.39 -4.03
CA GLU A 132 1.55 -7.07 -5.18
C GLU A 132 2.89 -6.48 -4.72
N LEU A 133 2.88 -5.56 -3.76
CA LEU A 133 4.10 -4.98 -3.17
C LEU A 133 5.00 -6.07 -2.58
N ALA A 134 4.44 -6.97 -1.76
CA ALA A 134 5.18 -8.07 -1.15
C ALA A 134 5.81 -8.99 -2.21
N LEU A 135 5.05 -9.36 -3.24
CA LEU A 135 5.53 -10.23 -4.31
C LEU A 135 6.65 -9.56 -5.15
N ILE A 136 6.55 -8.24 -5.41
CA ILE A 136 7.62 -7.50 -6.12
C ILE A 136 8.89 -7.44 -5.27
N VAL A 137 8.79 -7.19 -3.95
CA VAL A 137 9.95 -7.19 -3.05
C VAL A 137 10.63 -8.57 -3.07
N ALA A 138 9.86 -9.65 -2.95
CA ALA A 138 10.39 -11.01 -3.04
C ALA A 138 11.10 -11.27 -4.37
N LYS A 139 10.52 -10.82 -5.48
CA LYS A 139 11.13 -10.94 -6.81
C LYS A 139 12.45 -10.17 -6.91
N LEU A 140 12.50 -8.92 -6.47
CA LEU A 140 13.72 -8.10 -6.49
C LEU A 140 14.84 -8.75 -5.69
N ALA A 141 14.52 -9.26 -4.50
CA ALA A 141 15.49 -9.94 -3.64
C ALA A 141 15.91 -11.32 -4.19
N HIS A 142 15.04 -12.01 -4.94
CA HIS A 142 15.41 -13.25 -5.62
C HIS A 142 16.35 -13.01 -6.80
N GLU A 143 16.10 -11.96 -7.60
CA GLU A 143 16.95 -11.57 -8.74
C GLU A 143 18.30 -11.02 -8.31
N ASN A 144 18.35 -10.39 -7.15
CA ASN A 144 19.56 -9.79 -6.58
C ASN A 144 19.67 -10.21 -5.10
N PRO A 145 20.19 -11.39 -4.82
CA PRO A 145 20.12 -12.02 -3.50
C PRO A 145 20.74 -11.20 -2.37
N ILE A 146 20.08 -11.24 -1.24
CA ILE A 146 20.56 -10.75 0.06
C ILE A 146 21.15 -11.93 0.82
N THR A 147 22.31 -11.72 1.44
CA THR A 147 23.07 -12.81 2.11
C THR A 147 22.49 -13.17 3.46
N LYS A 148 21.86 -12.23 4.14
CA LYS A 148 21.18 -12.42 5.42
C LYS A 148 19.75 -12.93 5.26
N SER A 149 19.25 -13.57 6.30
CA SER A 149 17.83 -13.94 6.37
C SER A 149 16.97 -12.69 6.53
N TRP A 150 15.89 -12.64 5.78
CA TRP A 150 14.94 -11.53 5.85
C TRP A 150 13.50 -12.01 5.68
N VAL A 151 12.58 -11.22 6.19
CA VAL A 151 11.14 -11.38 5.99
C VAL A 151 10.51 -9.99 5.80
N PHE A 152 9.55 -9.90 4.92
CA PHE A 152 8.82 -8.66 4.64
C PHE A 152 7.32 -8.89 4.70
N LEU A 153 6.63 -8.07 5.50
CA LEU A 153 5.18 -8.00 5.61
C LEU A 153 4.68 -6.74 4.94
N SER A 154 3.59 -6.85 4.18
CA SER A 154 2.77 -5.71 3.74
C SER A 154 1.29 -6.06 3.92
N ALA A 155 0.55 -5.24 4.65
CA ALA A 155 -0.85 -5.53 4.97
C ALA A 155 -1.70 -4.28 5.19
N GLY A 156 -2.97 -4.35 4.78
CA GLY A 156 -4.00 -3.38 5.14
C GLY A 156 -4.44 -3.54 6.58
N THR A 157 -4.52 -2.43 7.32
CA THR A 157 -4.91 -2.43 8.74
C THR A 157 -6.36 -2.86 8.98
N ASP A 158 -7.21 -2.83 7.96
CA ASP A 158 -8.60 -3.31 8.02
C ASP A 158 -8.75 -4.84 7.88
N GLY A 159 -7.63 -5.54 7.60
CA GLY A 159 -7.60 -6.98 7.42
C GLY A 159 -7.99 -7.44 6.02
N ARG A 160 -7.99 -6.54 5.04
CA ARG A 160 -8.36 -6.80 3.66
C ARG A 160 -7.45 -6.09 2.67
N ASP A 161 -7.15 -6.75 1.55
CA ASP A 161 -6.34 -6.17 0.48
C ASP A 161 -6.97 -6.46 -0.89
N GLY A 162 -7.44 -5.39 -1.54
CA GLY A 162 -8.19 -5.48 -2.79
C GLY A 162 -9.48 -6.30 -2.66
N PRO A 163 -9.92 -7.01 -3.71
CA PRO A 163 -11.11 -7.84 -3.69
C PRO A 163 -10.83 -9.26 -3.12
N THR A 164 -9.89 -9.39 -2.17
CA THR A 164 -9.50 -10.67 -1.57
C THR A 164 -9.84 -10.73 -0.08
N GLU A 165 -9.77 -11.93 0.52
CA GLU A 165 -9.93 -12.13 1.97
C GLU A 165 -8.59 -12.04 2.74
N ALA A 166 -7.47 -11.91 2.02
CA ALA A 166 -6.17 -11.69 2.63
C ALA A 166 -6.00 -10.22 3.01
N ALA A 167 -5.38 -9.96 4.15
CA ALA A 167 -4.96 -8.61 4.56
C ALA A 167 -3.76 -8.10 3.75
N GLY A 168 -2.99 -9.01 3.20
CA GLY A 168 -1.75 -8.79 2.48
C GLY A 168 -0.93 -10.06 2.41
N ALA A 169 0.39 -9.95 2.59
CA ALA A 169 1.30 -11.10 2.56
C ALA A 169 2.52 -10.91 3.46
N ILE A 170 3.10 -12.06 3.85
CA ILE A 170 4.42 -12.14 4.50
C ILE A 170 5.31 -12.96 3.57
N VAL A 171 6.34 -12.35 3.02
CA VAL A 171 7.27 -12.97 2.08
C VAL A 171 8.68 -13.07 2.64
N ASP A 172 9.44 -14.03 2.16
CA ASP A 172 10.83 -14.27 2.56
C ASP A 172 11.72 -14.62 1.34
N GLN A 173 12.96 -14.96 1.62
CA GLN A 173 13.95 -15.34 0.61
C GLN A 173 13.56 -16.57 -0.21
N GLU A 174 12.66 -17.42 0.28
CA GLU A 174 12.23 -18.67 -0.37
C GLU A 174 10.92 -18.51 -1.15
N THR A 175 10.21 -17.39 -1.01
CA THR A 175 8.90 -17.15 -1.67
C THR A 175 8.95 -17.46 -3.16
N CYS A 176 9.88 -16.85 -3.90
CA CYS A 176 10.01 -17.09 -5.34
C CYS A 176 10.41 -18.51 -5.65
N THR A 177 11.29 -19.11 -4.86
CA THR A 177 11.71 -20.52 -5.01
C THR A 177 10.51 -21.47 -4.84
N ARG A 178 9.62 -21.20 -3.88
CA ARG A 178 8.37 -21.98 -3.67
C ARG A 178 7.46 -21.92 -4.91
N ILE A 179 7.31 -20.73 -5.49
CA ILE A 179 6.51 -20.52 -6.72
C ILE A 179 7.14 -21.25 -7.91
N LEU A 180 8.42 -21.05 -8.15
CA LEU A 180 9.16 -21.63 -9.29
C LEU A 180 9.15 -23.17 -9.28
N LYS A 181 9.16 -23.82 -8.11
CA LYS A 181 9.05 -25.29 -7.97
C LYS A 181 7.75 -25.85 -8.54
N THR A 182 6.71 -25.04 -8.70
CA THR A 182 5.45 -25.48 -9.34
C THR A 182 5.45 -25.33 -10.87
N GLY A 183 6.54 -24.83 -11.44
CA GLY A 183 6.67 -24.55 -12.87
C GLY A 183 6.05 -23.24 -13.32
N CYS A 184 5.72 -22.36 -12.37
CA CYS A 184 5.15 -21.04 -12.64
C CYS A 184 6.22 -19.96 -12.49
N GLU A 185 6.09 -18.87 -13.26
CA GLU A 185 6.95 -17.71 -13.19
C GLU A 185 6.28 -16.55 -12.43
N VAL A 186 7.00 -15.93 -11.51
CA VAL A 186 6.50 -14.77 -10.72
C VAL A 186 6.09 -13.61 -11.63
N THR A 187 6.85 -13.39 -12.71
CA THR A 187 6.58 -12.35 -13.70
C THR A 187 5.23 -12.49 -14.39
N ASP A 188 4.78 -13.71 -14.63
CA ASP A 188 3.49 -13.97 -15.28
C ASP A 188 2.34 -13.54 -14.36
N PHE A 189 2.42 -13.88 -13.07
CA PHE A 189 1.42 -13.42 -12.09
C PHE A 189 1.39 -11.90 -11.96
N LEU A 190 2.54 -11.24 -11.90
CA LEU A 190 2.62 -9.77 -11.79
C LEU A 190 2.09 -9.08 -13.06
N SER A 191 2.31 -9.66 -14.26
CA SER A 191 1.82 -9.08 -15.52
C SER A 191 0.30 -9.05 -15.60
N GLU A 192 -0.37 -10.00 -14.92
CA GLU A 192 -1.82 -10.16 -14.86
C GLU A 192 -2.44 -9.58 -13.57
N ASN A 193 -1.66 -8.89 -12.71
CA ASN A 193 -2.08 -8.45 -11.37
C ASN A 193 -2.70 -9.59 -10.53
N ASN A 194 -2.09 -10.79 -10.62
CA ASN A 194 -2.58 -12.02 -9.99
C ASN A 194 -1.71 -12.44 -8.79
N SER A 195 -1.31 -11.47 -7.98
CA SER A 195 -0.45 -11.67 -6.80
C SER A 195 -1.06 -12.62 -5.78
N ASN A 196 -2.40 -12.64 -5.64
CA ASN A 196 -3.08 -13.57 -4.74
C ASN A 196 -2.83 -15.04 -5.11
N ALA A 197 -2.89 -15.38 -6.37
CA ALA A 197 -2.63 -16.78 -6.81
C ALA A 197 -1.17 -17.16 -6.57
N ALA A 198 -0.21 -16.29 -6.86
CA ALA A 198 1.21 -16.53 -6.61
C ALA A 198 1.50 -16.77 -5.12
N LEU A 199 1.00 -15.89 -4.25
CA LEU A 199 1.21 -15.95 -2.81
C LEU A 199 0.44 -17.11 -2.14
N ARG A 200 -0.64 -17.56 -2.74
CA ARG A 200 -1.33 -18.79 -2.31
C ARG A 200 -0.48 -20.03 -2.60
N ILE A 201 0.20 -20.06 -3.75
CA ILE A 201 1.10 -21.16 -4.12
C ILE A 201 2.29 -21.26 -3.14
N SER A 202 2.83 -20.14 -2.72
CA SER A 202 3.96 -20.08 -1.78
C SER A 202 3.55 -20.16 -0.31
N ASP A 203 2.24 -20.16 0.00
CA ASP A 203 1.67 -20.13 1.37
C ASP A 203 2.05 -18.88 2.16
N ASP A 204 2.13 -17.74 1.47
CA ASP A 204 2.58 -16.45 2.04
C ASP A 204 1.42 -15.45 2.27
N LEU A 205 0.16 -15.83 2.01
CA LEU A 205 -0.98 -14.95 2.25
C LEU A 205 -1.22 -14.75 3.75
N LEU A 206 -1.43 -13.50 4.15
CA LEU A 206 -1.79 -13.14 5.51
C LEU A 206 -3.31 -13.04 5.67
N HIS A 207 -3.89 -13.89 6.50
CA HIS A 207 -5.33 -13.89 6.82
C HIS A 207 -5.53 -13.56 8.30
N ILE A 208 -6.09 -12.38 8.62
CA ILE A 208 -6.35 -11.93 10.00
C ILE A 208 -7.84 -11.62 10.24
N GLY A 209 -8.65 -11.61 9.17
CA GLY A 209 -10.05 -11.19 9.25
C GLY A 209 -10.22 -9.68 9.46
N ALA A 210 -11.46 -9.25 9.61
CA ALA A 210 -11.78 -7.83 9.82
C ALA A 210 -11.30 -7.35 11.20
N THR A 211 -10.58 -6.24 11.24
CA THR A 211 -10.00 -5.66 12.46
C THR A 211 -10.90 -4.62 13.14
N GLY A 212 -11.89 -4.10 12.40
CA GLY A 212 -12.76 -3.01 12.88
C GLY A 212 -12.16 -1.62 12.73
N THR A 213 -10.96 -1.49 12.15
CA THR A 213 -10.32 -0.20 11.83
C THR A 213 -9.87 -0.18 10.39
N ASN A 214 -9.61 1.01 9.84
CA ASN A 214 -8.91 1.22 8.58
C ASN A 214 -8.14 2.53 8.67
N VAL A 215 -6.84 2.40 8.82
CA VAL A 215 -5.89 3.51 8.86
C VAL A 215 -4.75 3.28 7.85
N ALA A 216 -5.12 2.84 6.64
CA ALA A 216 -4.25 2.49 5.53
C ALA A 216 -3.37 1.24 5.83
N ASP A 217 -2.13 1.19 5.34
CA ASP A 217 -1.32 -0.02 5.34
C ASP A 217 -0.14 0.08 6.33
N VAL A 218 0.36 -1.07 6.73
CA VAL A 218 1.59 -1.22 7.51
C VAL A 218 2.54 -2.15 6.74
N GLN A 219 3.81 -1.75 6.64
CA GLN A 219 4.86 -2.57 6.08
C GLN A 219 5.97 -2.75 7.14
N ILE A 220 6.44 -3.99 7.27
CA ILE A 220 7.49 -4.36 8.23
C ILE A 220 8.53 -5.22 7.52
N LEU A 221 9.78 -4.79 7.56
CA LEU A 221 10.92 -5.55 7.10
C LEU A 221 11.77 -5.97 8.29
N ILE A 222 12.10 -7.26 8.39
CA ILE A 222 13.02 -7.77 9.41
C ILE A 222 14.17 -8.45 8.70
N ILE A 223 15.39 -8.20 9.19
CA ILE A 223 16.62 -8.81 8.71
C ILE A 223 17.49 -9.26 9.88
N SER A 224 18.10 -10.45 9.77
CA SER A 224 18.93 -11.04 10.83
C SER A 224 20.10 -11.85 10.27
#